data_eda9ccc34ee53a5b4a2422e8bb234c5d
#
_entry.id   eda9ccc34ee53a5b4a2422e8bb234c5d
#
_cell.length_a   1.000
_cell.length_b   1.000
_cell.length_c   1.000
_cell.angle_alpha   90.00
_cell.angle_beta   90.00
_cell.angle_gamma   90.00
#
_symmetry.space_group_name_H-M   'P 1'
#
loop_
_entity.id
_entity.type
_entity.pdbx_description
1 polymer ?
#
loop_
_entity_poly.entity_id
_entity_poly.type
_entity_poly.pdbx_seq_one_letter_code
_entity_poly.pdbx_strand_id
1 'polypeptide(L)'
;HFKHGMRTQMHSHEYLELFYIIDGEYRQKILGSEFTFHKGELCLIDKNCQHQEILDSSNATILFLGITNFMFDDIVKHHVTTERISSFLSTALLEQKTLQQYLHFRPHSDGEVLMEQTLTSLIEELKRHDEASPFICQGLLIRIFHILSTKYEFSLSKQLRKRMNWILFEEITNYINNNLNNISIMQLSNEFHFQEDYFNRLLKSQTGLTYTEYLQSLRLKKAEDMLINTDHTIDTISHEVGYQNKGYFYKIFTDKYKITPAQFRKKNKS
;
A
#
# COMPACT_ATOMS: atom_id res chain seq x y z
N HIS A 1 -18.48 -28.75 -6.35
CA HIS A 1 -17.68 -29.98 -6.33
C HIS A 1 -16.83 -30.05 -7.58
N PHE A 2 -15.53 -29.93 -7.42
CA PHE A 2 -14.57 -30.08 -8.50
C PHE A 2 -14.23 -31.57 -8.71
N LYS A 3 -14.00 -32.02 -9.95
CA LYS A 3 -13.61 -33.39 -10.23
C LYS A 3 -12.11 -33.59 -9.94
N HIS A 4 -11.76 -34.77 -9.46
CA HIS A 4 -10.40 -35.23 -9.14
C HIS A 4 -9.42 -34.98 -10.29
N GLY A 5 -8.25 -34.39 -10.04
CA GLY A 5 -7.18 -34.23 -11.03
C GLY A 5 -7.34 -33.03 -11.98
N MET A 6 -8.25 -32.09 -11.73
CA MET A 6 -8.41 -30.90 -12.57
C MET A 6 -7.41 -29.80 -12.16
N ARG A 7 -6.78 -29.20 -13.16
CA ARG A 7 -6.12 -27.90 -13.06
C ARG A 7 -7.00 -26.89 -13.78
N THR A 8 -7.29 -25.74 -13.15
CA THR A 8 -7.92 -24.64 -13.88
C THR A 8 -6.93 -24.05 -14.89
N GLN A 9 -7.41 -23.23 -15.81
CA GLN A 9 -6.51 -22.45 -16.64
C GLN A 9 -5.90 -21.32 -15.79
N MET A 10 -4.69 -20.85 -16.13
CA MET A 10 -4.11 -19.66 -15.53
C MET A 10 -5.03 -18.48 -15.79
N HIS A 11 -5.47 -17.79 -14.76
CA HIS A 11 -6.40 -16.68 -14.85
C HIS A 11 -6.11 -15.59 -13.81
N SER A 12 -6.85 -14.51 -13.87
CA SER A 12 -6.83 -13.41 -12.91
C SER A 12 -8.20 -12.75 -12.83
N HIS A 13 -8.46 -12.00 -11.77
CA HIS A 13 -9.70 -11.27 -11.55
C HIS A 13 -9.46 -9.77 -11.48
N GLU A 14 -10.49 -8.96 -11.71
CA GLU A 14 -10.47 -7.50 -11.53
C GLU A 14 -10.77 -7.06 -10.09
N TYR A 15 -11.01 -8.02 -9.20
CA TYR A 15 -11.26 -7.83 -7.77
C TYR A 15 -10.16 -8.49 -6.93
N LEU A 16 -10.11 -8.15 -5.64
CA LEU A 16 -9.28 -8.85 -4.67
C LEU A 16 -9.95 -10.17 -4.32
N GLU A 17 -9.21 -11.27 -4.45
CA GLU A 17 -9.67 -12.58 -4.06
C GLU A 17 -9.10 -12.96 -2.69
N LEU A 18 -9.98 -13.28 -1.77
CA LEU A 18 -9.63 -13.88 -0.50
C LEU A 18 -10.11 -15.32 -0.50
N PHE A 19 -9.22 -16.27 -0.23
CA PHE A 19 -9.66 -17.64 0.04
C PHE A 19 -9.19 -18.12 1.42
N TYR A 20 -10.01 -18.96 2.02
CA TYR A 20 -9.81 -19.54 3.35
C TYR A 20 -9.99 -21.06 3.29
N ILE A 21 -9.07 -21.81 3.91
CA ILE A 21 -9.14 -23.27 3.97
C ILE A 21 -9.92 -23.68 5.21
N ILE A 22 -11.15 -24.11 5.00
CA ILE A 22 -12.04 -24.59 6.08
C ILE A 22 -11.61 -25.98 6.56
N ASP A 23 -11.24 -26.86 5.63
CA ASP A 23 -10.76 -28.21 5.95
C ASP A 23 -9.90 -28.76 4.83
N GLY A 24 -8.97 -29.67 5.17
CA GLY A 24 -8.10 -30.33 4.23
C GLY A 24 -6.87 -29.52 3.81
N GLU A 25 -6.38 -29.83 2.63
CA GLU A 25 -5.18 -29.24 2.02
C GLU A 25 -5.48 -28.77 0.59
N TYR A 26 -5.02 -27.58 0.23
CA TYR A 26 -5.27 -26.96 -1.06
C TYR A 26 -3.97 -26.48 -1.72
N ARG A 27 -3.82 -26.73 -3.01
CA ARG A 27 -2.65 -26.32 -3.80
C ARG A 27 -3.04 -25.30 -4.85
N GLN A 28 -2.23 -24.25 -4.95
CA GLN A 28 -2.41 -23.21 -5.94
C GLN A 28 -1.07 -22.75 -6.49
N LYS A 29 -1.02 -22.45 -7.78
CA LYS A 29 0.12 -21.80 -8.41
C LYS A 29 -0.16 -20.31 -8.51
N ILE A 30 0.71 -19.49 -7.91
CA ILE A 30 0.58 -18.03 -7.90
C ILE A 30 1.90 -17.44 -8.41
N LEU A 31 1.84 -16.57 -9.43
CA LEU A 31 3.02 -15.94 -10.04
C LEU A 31 4.13 -16.93 -10.41
N GLY A 32 3.73 -18.10 -10.91
CA GLY A 32 4.65 -19.15 -11.36
C GLY A 32 5.17 -20.09 -10.27
N SER A 33 4.93 -19.82 -8.98
CA SER A 33 5.32 -20.67 -7.86
C SER A 33 4.13 -21.47 -7.32
N GLU A 34 4.33 -22.73 -6.95
CA GLU A 34 3.30 -23.56 -6.31
C GLU A 34 3.34 -23.39 -4.79
N PHE A 35 2.16 -23.28 -4.19
CA PHE A 35 1.95 -23.17 -2.76
C PHE A 35 0.94 -24.21 -2.31
N THR A 36 1.18 -24.72 -1.11
CA THR A 36 0.24 -25.59 -0.39
C THR A 36 -0.31 -24.80 0.81
N PHE A 37 -1.61 -24.81 0.93
CA PHE A 37 -2.35 -24.15 2.02
C PHE A 37 -3.06 -25.23 2.84
N HIS A 38 -3.06 -25.05 4.15
CA HIS A 38 -3.62 -25.98 5.12
C HIS A 38 -4.82 -25.35 5.83
N LYS A 39 -5.59 -26.18 6.52
CA LYS A 39 -6.73 -25.74 7.35
C LYS A 39 -6.36 -24.54 8.21
N GLY A 40 -7.25 -23.55 8.25
CA GLY A 40 -7.07 -22.30 8.98
C GLY A 40 -6.23 -21.24 8.25
N GLU A 41 -5.50 -21.63 7.21
CA GLU A 41 -4.72 -20.67 6.42
C GLU A 41 -5.60 -19.89 5.43
N LEU A 42 -5.15 -18.69 5.11
CA LEU A 42 -5.84 -17.76 4.23
C LEU A 42 -4.85 -17.12 3.24
N CYS A 43 -5.31 -16.88 2.03
CA CYS A 43 -4.56 -16.09 1.06
C CYS A 43 -5.41 -14.93 0.54
N LEU A 44 -4.79 -13.77 0.42
CA LEU A 44 -5.33 -12.61 -0.26
C LEU A 44 -4.55 -12.40 -1.54
N ILE A 45 -5.22 -12.49 -2.68
CA ILE A 45 -4.65 -12.32 -4.01
C ILE A 45 -5.11 -10.98 -4.57
N ASP A 46 -4.15 -10.20 -5.05
CA ASP A 46 -4.41 -8.91 -5.66
C ASP A 46 -5.14 -9.04 -7.01
N LYS A 47 -5.91 -8.01 -7.38
CA LYS A 47 -6.52 -7.92 -8.72
C LYS A 47 -5.44 -8.09 -9.81
N ASN A 48 -5.80 -8.72 -10.91
CA ASN A 48 -4.91 -9.03 -12.04
C ASN A 48 -3.69 -9.91 -11.71
N CYS A 49 -3.60 -10.47 -10.49
CA CYS A 49 -2.56 -11.42 -10.12
C CYS A 49 -2.83 -12.78 -10.77
N GLN A 50 -1.89 -13.27 -11.56
CA GLN A 50 -2.01 -14.53 -12.28
C GLN A 50 -1.91 -15.73 -11.32
N HIS A 51 -2.94 -16.56 -11.30
CA HIS A 51 -2.99 -17.76 -10.47
C HIS A 51 -3.74 -18.92 -11.14
N GLN A 52 -3.59 -20.12 -10.57
CA GLN A 52 -4.15 -21.36 -11.09
C GLN A 52 -4.39 -22.33 -9.93
N GLU A 53 -5.60 -22.84 -9.79
CA GLU A 53 -5.94 -23.89 -8.83
C GLU A 53 -5.40 -25.25 -9.28
N ILE A 54 -4.85 -26.02 -8.34
CA ILE A 54 -4.35 -27.36 -8.54
C ILE A 54 -5.20 -28.31 -7.68
N LEU A 55 -6.17 -28.96 -8.32
CA LEU A 55 -7.18 -29.79 -7.67
C LEU A 55 -6.83 -31.29 -7.81
N ASP A 56 -5.63 -31.64 -7.37
CA ASP A 56 -5.18 -33.03 -7.38
C ASP A 56 -5.40 -33.69 -6.02
N SER A 57 -6.33 -34.58 -5.91
CA SER A 57 -6.51 -35.59 -4.83
C SER A 57 -6.90 -35.12 -3.42
N SER A 58 -6.95 -33.86 -3.07
CA SER A 58 -7.28 -33.43 -1.71
C SER A 58 -8.78 -33.15 -1.53
N ASN A 59 -9.38 -33.72 -0.48
CA ASN A 59 -10.71 -33.35 -0.02
C ASN A 59 -10.60 -32.03 0.75
N ALA A 60 -10.42 -30.92 0.04
CA ALA A 60 -10.41 -29.60 0.66
C ALA A 60 -11.77 -28.94 0.58
N THR A 61 -12.16 -28.28 1.66
CA THR A 61 -13.29 -27.34 1.70
C THR A 61 -12.71 -25.94 1.75
N ILE A 62 -13.01 -25.14 0.72
CA ILE A 62 -12.40 -23.81 0.55
C ILE A 62 -13.54 -22.81 0.39
N LEU A 63 -13.41 -21.68 1.09
CA LEU A 63 -14.25 -20.51 0.89
C LEU A 63 -13.50 -19.48 0.03
N PHE A 64 -14.09 -19.09 -1.09
CA PHE A 64 -13.62 -17.97 -1.91
C PHE A 64 -14.52 -16.76 -1.72
N LEU A 65 -13.91 -15.60 -1.57
CA LEU A 65 -14.59 -14.32 -1.40
C LEU A 65 -13.97 -13.27 -2.33
N GLY A 66 -14.75 -12.75 -3.28
CA GLY A 66 -14.36 -11.62 -4.11
C GLY A 66 -14.72 -10.30 -3.42
N ILE A 67 -13.74 -9.40 -3.29
CA ILE A 67 -13.91 -8.10 -2.65
C ILE A 67 -13.68 -7.01 -3.70
N THR A 68 -14.71 -6.21 -3.96
CA THR A 68 -14.64 -5.10 -4.93
C THR A 68 -13.83 -3.93 -4.39
N ASN A 69 -13.23 -3.15 -5.29
CA ASN A 69 -12.42 -1.99 -4.93
C ASN A 69 -13.18 -0.97 -4.06
N PHE A 70 -14.48 -0.76 -4.32
CA PHE A 70 -15.29 0.22 -3.59
C PHE A 70 -15.42 -0.11 -2.10
N MET A 71 -15.75 -1.36 -1.77
CA MET A 71 -15.84 -1.80 -0.36
C MET A 71 -14.46 -1.78 0.32
N PHE A 72 -13.43 -2.07 -0.46
CA PHE A 72 -12.08 -2.17 0.03
C PHE A 72 -11.47 -0.80 0.37
N ASP A 73 -11.71 0.23 -0.45
CA ASP A 73 -11.25 1.61 -0.25
C ASP A 73 -11.74 2.17 1.09
N ASP A 74 -13.01 1.93 1.42
CA ASP A 74 -13.62 2.41 2.66
C ASP A 74 -13.02 1.70 3.90
N ILE A 75 -12.79 0.39 3.80
CA ILE A 75 -12.17 -0.40 4.87
C ILE A 75 -10.73 0.06 5.13
N VAL A 76 -9.93 0.25 4.09
CA VAL A 76 -8.53 0.66 4.21
C VAL A 76 -8.40 2.06 4.77
N LYS A 77 -9.23 3.01 4.31
CA LYS A 77 -9.18 4.42 4.73
C LYS A 77 -9.46 4.62 6.21
N HIS A 78 -10.33 3.81 6.79
CA HIS A 78 -10.87 4.10 8.12
C HIS A 78 -10.59 3.05 9.20
N HIS A 79 -10.19 1.81 8.85
CA HIS A 79 -10.28 0.68 9.77
C HIS A 79 -9.07 -0.26 9.84
N VAL A 80 -8.04 -0.07 9.03
CA VAL A 80 -6.87 -0.97 9.06
C VAL A 80 -5.84 -0.51 10.08
N THR A 81 -5.54 -1.38 11.03
CA THR A 81 -4.78 -1.05 12.24
C THR A 81 -3.29 -1.36 12.19
N THR A 82 -2.80 -2.15 11.22
CA THR A 82 -1.38 -2.48 11.11
C THR A 82 -0.74 -1.96 9.83
N GLU A 83 0.43 -1.35 10.00
CA GLU A 83 1.25 -0.77 8.93
C GLU A 83 1.54 -1.75 7.77
N ARG A 84 1.69 -3.05 8.06
CA ARG A 84 2.01 -4.07 7.05
C ARG A 84 0.83 -4.41 6.14
N ILE A 85 -0.35 -4.57 6.70
CA ILE A 85 -1.57 -4.84 5.94
C ILE A 85 -2.00 -3.57 5.22
N SER A 86 -1.94 -2.42 5.88
CA SER A 86 -2.18 -1.12 5.28
C SER A 86 -1.26 -0.88 4.06
N SER A 87 0.02 -1.21 4.16
CA SER A 87 0.99 -1.10 3.05
C SER A 87 0.61 -1.99 1.86
N PHE A 88 0.29 -3.26 2.11
CA PHE A 88 -0.17 -4.15 1.04
C PHE A 88 -1.45 -3.64 0.39
N LEU A 89 -2.44 -3.29 1.21
CA LEU A 89 -3.73 -2.84 0.75
C LEU A 89 -3.64 -1.52 -0.03
N SER A 90 -2.86 -0.56 0.46
CA SER A 90 -2.61 0.71 -0.26
C SER A 90 -1.92 0.47 -1.60
N THR A 91 -0.91 -0.39 -1.65
CA THR A 91 -0.24 -0.77 -2.90
C THR A 91 -1.20 -1.52 -3.83
N ALA A 92 -2.12 -2.32 -3.26
CA ALA A 92 -3.15 -3.01 -4.02
C ALA A 92 -4.19 -2.05 -4.65
N LEU A 93 -4.38 -0.86 -4.12
CA LEU A 93 -5.32 0.15 -4.60
C LEU A 93 -4.73 1.15 -5.60
N LEU A 94 -3.42 1.26 -5.70
CA LEU A 94 -2.77 2.19 -6.64
C LEU A 94 -3.15 1.84 -8.08
N GLU A 95 -3.68 2.81 -8.84
CA GLU A 95 -4.19 2.60 -10.21
C GLU A 95 -3.10 2.21 -11.22
N GLN A 96 -1.85 2.61 -10.97
CA GLN A 96 -0.70 2.35 -11.85
C GLN A 96 0.05 1.06 -11.49
N LYS A 97 -0.65 -0.06 -11.44
CA LYS A 97 -0.04 -1.32 -11.01
C LYS A 97 0.79 -2.02 -12.08
N THR A 98 2.06 -2.11 -11.83
CA THR A 98 2.97 -3.05 -12.50
C THR A 98 3.25 -4.31 -11.67
N LEU A 99 2.80 -4.38 -10.43
CA LEU A 99 3.11 -5.45 -9.49
C LEU A 99 1.87 -6.27 -9.14
N GLN A 100 1.89 -7.53 -9.53
CA GLN A 100 0.94 -8.55 -9.08
C GLN A 100 1.41 -9.09 -7.72
N GLN A 101 0.49 -9.23 -6.76
CA GLN A 101 0.82 -9.56 -5.39
C GLN A 101 -0.14 -10.56 -4.76
N TYR A 102 0.31 -11.22 -3.71
CA TYR A 102 -0.50 -12.03 -2.82
C TYR A 102 0.08 -12.01 -1.41
N LEU A 103 -0.76 -12.27 -0.42
CA LEU A 103 -0.38 -12.46 0.98
C LEU A 103 -0.88 -13.82 1.46
N HIS A 104 0.03 -14.64 1.97
CA HIS A 104 -0.28 -15.89 2.63
C HIS A 104 -0.27 -15.68 4.14
N PHE A 105 -1.39 -15.95 4.79
CA PHE A 105 -1.62 -15.77 6.21
C PHE A 105 -1.72 -17.13 6.91
N ARG A 106 -1.00 -17.28 8.02
CA ARG A 106 -1.03 -18.44 8.89
C ARG A 106 -1.57 -18.05 10.25
N PRO A 107 -2.55 -18.80 10.81
CA PRO A 107 -3.11 -18.48 12.10
C PRO A 107 -2.11 -18.74 13.22
N HIS A 108 -2.17 -17.93 14.25
CA HIS A 108 -1.57 -18.23 15.54
C HIS A 108 -2.60 -18.05 16.66
N SER A 109 -2.40 -18.73 17.79
CA SER A 109 -3.32 -18.70 18.93
C SER A 109 -4.74 -19.14 18.55
N ASP A 110 -5.72 -18.26 18.82
CA ASP A 110 -7.16 -18.42 18.58
C ASP A 110 -7.64 -17.87 17.24
N GLY A 111 -6.71 -17.51 16.33
CA GLY A 111 -7.01 -16.87 15.05
C GLY A 111 -7.94 -17.69 14.15
N GLU A 112 -7.73 -19.01 14.07
CA GLU A 112 -8.55 -19.93 13.28
C GLU A 112 -10.02 -19.90 13.75
N VAL A 113 -10.27 -20.04 15.06
CA VAL A 113 -11.62 -20.08 15.61
C VAL A 113 -12.37 -18.76 15.37
N LEU A 114 -11.70 -17.62 15.62
CA LEU A 114 -12.29 -16.31 15.40
C LEU A 114 -12.59 -16.05 13.92
N MET A 115 -11.71 -16.50 13.03
CA MET A 115 -11.91 -16.37 11.59
C MET A 115 -13.10 -17.22 11.12
N GLU A 116 -13.19 -18.48 11.51
CA GLU A 116 -14.30 -19.36 11.15
C GLU A 116 -15.66 -18.81 11.61
N GLN A 117 -15.75 -18.32 12.85
CA GLN A 117 -16.96 -17.70 13.37
C GLN A 117 -17.35 -16.45 12.54
N THR A 118 -16.37 -15.60 12.21
CA THR A 118 -16.63 -14.37 11.45
C THR A 118 -17.03 -14.67 10.01
N LEU A 119 -16.37 -15.62 9.35
CA LEU A 119 -16.71 -16.06 7.99
C LEU A 119 -18.08 -16.72 7.94
N THR A 120 -18.43 -17.56 8.93
CA THR A 120 -19.76 -18.15 9.03
C THR A 120 -20.84 -17.08 9.14
N SER A 121 -20.65 -16.10 10.01
CA SER A 121 -21.57 -14.96 10.14
C SER A 121 -21.70 -14.16 8.83
N LEU A 122 -20.59 -13.95 8.11
CA LEU A 122 -20.60 -13.27 6.81
C LEU A 122 -21.40 -14.06 5.77
N ILE A 123 -21.20 -15.37 5.68
CA ILE A 123 -21.95 -16.24 4.75
C ILE A 123 -23.45 -16.23 5.05
N GLU A 124 -23.81 -16.26 6.32
CA GLU A 124 -25.21 -16.18 6.74
C GLU A 124 -25.84 -14.84 6.37
N GLU A 125 -25.12 -13.75 6.60
CA GLU A 125 -25.59 -12.41 6.28
C GLU A 125 -25.74 -12.18 4.78
N LEU A 126 -24.79 -12.68 3.96
CA LEU A 126 -24.88 -12.62 2.50
C LEU A 126 -26.11 -13.35 1.92
N LYS A 127 -26.69 -14.32 2.66
CA LYS A 127 -27.92 -15.04 2.25
C LYS A 127 -29.21 -14.31 2.61
N ARG A 128 -29.17 -13.35 3.54
CA ARG A 128 -30.39 -12.68 4.06
C ARG A 128 -30.99 -11.69 3.06
N HIS A 129 -30.15 -10.94 2.36
CA HIS A 129 -30.55 -9.93 1.36
C HIS A 129 -31.54 -8.86 1.89
N ASP A 130 -31.44 -8.49 3.18
CA ASP A 130 -32.20 -7.38 3.74
C ASP A 130 -31.47 -6.02 3.65
N GLU A 131 -32.12 -4.93 4.03
CA GLU A 131 -31.55 -3.58 3.96
C GLU A 131 -30.34 -3.37 4.90
N ALA A 132 -30.23 -4.13 5.98
CA ALA A 132 -29.13 -4.03 6.93
C ALA A 132 -27.91 -4.87 6.49
N SER A 133 -28.12 -5.88 5.64
CA SER A 133 -27.09 -6.83 5.22
C SER A 133 -25.82 -6.18 4.67
N PRO A 134 -25.86 -5.13 3.82
CA PRO A 134 -24.65 -4.49 3.34
C PRO A 134 -23.77 -3.91 4.45
N PHE A 135 -24.36 -3.26 5.44
CA PHE A 135 -23.65 -2.66 6.58
C PHE A 135 -23.05 -3.71 7.52
N ILE A 136 -23.80 -4.79 7.76
CA ILE A 136 -23.33 -5.91 8.57
C ILE A 136 -22.19 -6.63 7.88
N CYS A 137 -22.29 -6.89 6.57
CA CYS A 137 -21.22 -7.48 5.75
C CYS A 137 -19.96 -6.62 5.78
N GLN A 138 -20.08 -5.30 5.66
CA GLN A 138 -18.97 -4.36 5.76
C GLN A 138 -18.31 -4.46 7.15
N GLY A 139 -19.07 -4.45 8.23
CA GLY A 139 -18.56 -4.62 9.59
C GLY A 139 -17.85 -5.96 9.81
N LEU A 140 -18.34 -7.04 9.22
CA LEU A 140 -17.72 -8.36 9.27
C LEU A 140 -16.42 -8.41 8.46
N LEU A 141 -16.35 -7.75 7.31
CA LEU A 141 -15.12 -7.61 6.54
C LEU A 141 -14.05 -6.82 7.31
N ILE A 142 -14.42 -5.71 7.96
CA ILE A 142 -13.53 -4.95 8.84
C ILE A 142 -12.98 -5.86 9.96
N ARG A 143 -13.83 -6.69 10.56
CA ARG A 143 -13.43 -7.67 11.59
C ARG A 143 -12.47 -8.71 11.03
N ILE A 144 -12.68 -9.22 9.82
CA ILE A 144 -11.76 -10.16 9.16
C ILE A 144 -10.37 -9.51 9.03
N PHE A 145 -10.27 -8.28 8.53
CA PHE A 145 -8.99 -7.58 8.43
C PHE A 145 -8.34 -7.31 9.78
N HIS A 146 -9.14 -7.00 10.80
CA HIS A 146 -8.63 -6.87 12.17
C HIS A 146 -8.05 -8.20 12.70
N ILE A 147 -8.75 -9.32 12.51
CA ILE A 147 -8.26 -10.66 12.89
C ILE A 147 -6.96 -10.98 12.13
N LEU A 148 -6.92 -10.75 10.82
CA LEU A 148 -5.72 -10.94 10.02
C LEU A 148 -4.54 -10.13 10.54
N SER A 149 -4.78 -8.90 11.00
CA SER A 149 -3.73 -8.03 11.51
C SER A 149 -3.20 -8.40 12.89
N THR A 150 -4.02 -9.07 13.72
CA THR A 150 -3.71 -9.31 15.13
C THR A 150 -3.47 -10.78 15.48
N LYS A 151 -4.05 -11.71 14.70
CA LYS A 151 -4.08 -13.15 15.00
C LYS A 151 -3.46 -14.02 13.93
N TYR A 152 -2.91 -13.41 12.87
CA TYR A 152 -2.27 -14.12 11.77
C TYR A 152 -0.86 -13.60 11.52
N GLU A 153 0.03 -14.52 11.21
CA GLU A 153 1.34 -14.18 10.64
C GLU A 153 1.27 -14.22 9.13
N PHE A 154 1.98 -13.33 8.47
CA PHE A 154 2.18 -13.42 7.03
C PHE A 154 3.62 -13.14 6.65
N SER A 155 4.10 -13.80 5.62
CA SER A 155 5.44 -13.63 5.08
C SER A 155 5.40 -13.10 3.66
N LEU A 156 6.14 -12.03 3.43
CA LEU A 156 6.50 -11.57 2.09
C LEU A 156 7.92 -12.04 1.78
N SER A 157 8.16 -12.51 0.56
CA SER A 157 9.55 -12.74 0.14
C SER A 157 10.35 -11.44 0.24
N LYS A 158 11.64 -11.52 0.57
CA LYS A 158 12.53 -10.33 0.65
C LYS A 158 12.53 -9.51 -0.65
N GLN A 159 12.43 -10.18 -1.80
CA GLN A 159 12.37 -9.53 -3.11
C GLN A 159 11.05 -8.80 -3.32
N LEU A 160 9.92 -9.42 -2.96
CA LEU A 160 8.60 -8.82 -3.07
C LEU A 160 8.49 -7.58 -2.17
N ARG A 161 8.98 -7.67 -0.92
CA ARG A 161 9.02 -6.54 0.02
C ARG A 161 9.86 -5.38 -0.50
N LYS A 162 11.04 -5.64 -1.06
CA LYS A 162 11.88 -4.60 -1.66
C LYS A 162 11.19 -3.92 -2.84
N ARG A 163 10.52 -4.69 -3.69
CA ARG A 163 9.83 -4.18 -4.87
C ARG A 163 8.59 -3.37 -4.51
N MET A 164 7.82 -3.81 -3.51
CA MET A 164 6.70 -3.05 -2.94
C MET A 164 7.15 -1.69 -2.37
N ASN A 165 8.19 -1.71 -1.54
CA ASN A 165 8.74 -0.48 -0.96
C ASN A 165 9.27 0.48 -2.04
N TRP A 166 9.82 -0.05 -3.14
CA TRP A 166 10.28 0.78 -4.26
C TRP A 166 9.12 1.45 -4.99
N ILE A 167 8.06 0.71 -5.34
CA ILE A 167 6.88 1.27 -6.01
C ILE A 167 6.22 2.34 -5.15
N LEU A 168 6.01 2.04 -3.88
CA LEU A 168 5.43 3.00 -2.95
C LEU A 168 6.32 4.24 -2.76
N PHE A 169 7.63 4.06 -2.75
CA PHE A 169 8.58 5.17 -2.72
C PHE A 169 8.46 6.05 -3.97
N GLU A 170 8.35 5.47 -5.17
CA GLU A 170 8.14 6.24 -6.40
C GLU A 170 6.82 7.03 -6.36
N GLU A 171 5.72 6.43 -5.94
CA GLU A 171 4.42 7.10 -5.82
C GLU A 171 4.47 8.27 -4.80
N ILE A 172 5.02 8.03 -3.62
CA ILE A 172 5.18 9.07 -2.59
C ILE A 172 6.05 10.21 -3.09
N THR A 173 7.16 9.91 -3.75
CA THR A 173 8.08 10.96 -4.24
C THR A 173 7.47 11.74 -5.41
N ASN A 174 6.70 11.11 -6.28
CA ASN A 174 5.93 11.77 -7.32
C ASN A 174 4.87 12.70 -6.72
N TYR A 175 4.14 12.24 -5.71
CA TYR A 175 3.15 13.07 -5.01
C TYR A 175 3.82 14.28 -4.32
N ILE A 176 4.95 14.09 -3.63
CA ILE A 176 5.74 15.19 -3.03
C ILE A 176 6.16 16.19 -4.11
N ASN A 177 6.69 15.74 -5.26
CA ASN A 177 7.14 16.61 -6.33
C ASN A 177 6.00 17.45 -6.93
N ASN A 178 4.82 16.86 -7.10
CA ASN A 178 3.65 17.54 -7.66
C ASN A 178 3.03 18.56 -6.69
N ASN A 179 3.25 18.39 -5.38
CA ASN A 179 2.67 19.24 -4.34
C ASN A 179 3.73 20.04 -3.53
N LEU A 180 4.89 20.28 -4.08
CA LEU A 180 6.11 20.72 -3.38
C LEU A 180 5.94 21.99 -2.54
N ASN A 181 5.09 22.92 -2.96
CA ASN A 181 4.85 24.21 -2.31
C ASN A 181 4.02 24.08 -1.02
N ASN A 182 3.08 23.13 -0.94
CA ASN A 182 2.11 23.01 0.15
C ASN A 182 2.21 21.73 0.95
N ILE A 183 3.01 20.75 0.52
CA ILE A 183 3.00 19.41 1.11
C ILE A 183 3.45 19.41 2.57
N SER A 184 2.70 18.69 3.39
CA SER A 184 3.04 18.33 4.76
C SER A 184 3.03 16.81 4.95
N ILE A 185 3.72 16.33 5.98
CA ILE A 185 3.73 14.90 6.31
C ILE A 185 2.32 14.39 6.67
N MET A 186 1.50 15.26 7.28
CA MET A 186 0.10 14.95 7.60
C MET A 186 -0.75 14.75 6.32
N GLN A 187 -0.51 15.56 5.27
CA GLN A 187 -1.18 15.36 3.97
C GLN A 187 -0.76 14.03 3.33
N LEU A 188 0.53 13.64 3.43
CA LEU A 188 0.95 12.31 3.00
C LEU A 188 0.25 11.20 3.80
N SER A 189 0.12 11.37 5.12
CA SER A 189 -0.58 10.40 5.98
C SER A 189 -2.05 10.23 5.56
N ASN A 190 -2.72 11.32 5.21
CA ASN A 190 -4.10 11.28 4.74
C ASN A 190 -4.24 10.65 3.35
N GLU A 191 -3.31 10.93 2.44
CA GLU A 191 -3.34 10.43 1.06
C GLU A 191 -3.00 8.94 0.97
N PHE A 192 -1.91 8.54 1.63
CA PHE A 192 -1.38 7.18 1.55
C PHE A 192 -1.81 6.27 2.70
N HIS A 193 -2.55 6.78 3.68
CA HIS A 193 -3.06 6.05 4.86
C HIS A 193 -1.97 5.37 5.70
N PHE A 194 -0.79 5.99 5.80
CA PHE A 194 0.30 5.56 6.68
C PHE A 194 0.55 6.58 7.79
N GLN A 195 1.10 6.10 8.91
CA GLN A 195 1.59 6.97 9.97
C GLN A 195 2.83 7.76 9.52
N GLU A 196 3.04 8.95 10.08
CA GLU A 196 4.15 9.85 9.73
C GLU A 196 5.52 9.17 9.82
N ASP A 197 5.75 8.35 10.84
CA ASP A 197 6.98 7.59 11.01
C ASP A 197 7.31 6.62 9.88
N TYR A 198 6.28 6.12 9.19
CA TYR A 198 6.48 5.26 8.03
C TYR A 198 7.19 5.98 6.89
N PHE A 199 6.77 7.20 6.57
CA PHE A 199 7.40 8.00 5.50
C PHE A 199 8.86 8.32 5.82
N ASN A 200 9.16 8.65 7.09
CA ASN A 200 10.53 8.88 7.52
C ASN A 200 11.40 7.63 7.36
N ARG A 201 10.92 6.44 7.77
CA ARG A 201 11.65 5.18 7.60
C ARG A 201 11.82 4.82 6.13
N LEU A 202 10.77 4.96 5.31
CA LEU A 202 10.81 4.64 3.89
C LEU A 202 11.81 5.54 3.16
N LEU A 203 11.67 6.86 3.28
CA LEU A 203 12.57 7.83 2.66
C LEU A 203 14.01 7.64 3.11
N LYS A 204 14.24 7.46 4.43
CA LYS A 204 15.58 7.22 4.97
C LYS A 204 16.21 5.93 4.44
N SER A 205 15.42 4.87 4.26
CA SER A 205 15.90 3.59 3.71
C SER A 205 16.29 3.67 2.23
N GLN A 206 15.65 4.55 1.44
CA GLN A 206 15.86 4.68 0.00
C GLN A 206 16.83 5.81 -0.37
N THR A 207 16.83 6.90 0.41
CA THR A 207 17.60 8.13 0.07
C THR A 207 18.64 8.51 1.12
N GLY A 208 18.60 7.91 2.29
CA GLY A 208 19.40 8.33 3.46
C GLY A 208 18.84 9.55 4.21
N LEU A 209 17.75 10.18 3.71
CA LEU A 209 17.18 11.42 4.23
C LEU A 209 15.85 11.17 4.92
N THR A 210 15.57 11.94 5.98
CA THR A 210 14.23 12.05 6.56
C THR A 210 13.30 12.79 5.61
N TYR A 211 11.98 12.75 5.86
CA TYR A 211 11.00 13.51 5.06
C TYR A 211 11.33 15.00 4.95
N THR A 212 11.67 15.62 6.06
CA THR A 212 12.00 17.07 6.11
C THR A 212 13.26 17.38 5.29
N GLU A 213 14.31 16.58 5.44
CA GLU A 213 15.55 16.75 4.66
C GLU A 213 15.34 16.49 3.16
N TYR A 214 14.55 15.48 2.82
CA TYR A 214 14.20 15.16 1.44
C TYR A 214 13.39 16.29 0.80
N LEU A 215 12.33 16.77 1.45
CA LEU A 215 11.52 17.89 0.98
C LEU A 215 12.36 19.15 0.81
N GLN A 216 13.22 19.45 1.79
CA GLN A 216 14.15 20.58 1.72
C GLN A 216 15.09 20.48 0.52
N SER A 217 15.62 19.28 0.25
CA SER A 217 16.53 19.06 -0.89
C SER A 217 15.83 19.30 -2.22
N LEU A 218 14.58 18.85 -2.38
CA LEU A 218 13.78 19.08 -3.58
C LEU A 218 13.43 20.57 -3.79
N ARG A 219 13.00 21.24 -2.72
CA ARG A 219 12.67 22.68 -2.75
C ARG A 219 13.89 23.53 -3.15
N LEU A 220 15.07 23.21 -2.60
CA LEU A 220 16.29 23.92 -2.93
C LEU A 220 16.74 23.65 -4.39
N LYS A 221 16.56 22.41 -4.87
CA LYS A 221 16.86 22.08 -6.27
C LYS A 221 15.93 22.82 -7.24
N LYS A 222 14.63 22.89 -6.93
CA LYS A 222 13.67 23.68 -7.72
C LYS A 222 13.99 25.18 -7.67
N ALA A 223 14.38 25.70 -6.50
CA ALA A 223 14.81 27.10 -6.38
C ALA A 223 16.05 27.40 -7.21
N GLU A 224 17.05 26.53 -7.23
CA GLU A 224 18.24 26.61 -8.09
C GLU A 224 17.85 26.74 -9.56
N ASP A 225 17.00 25.82 -10.05
CA ASP A 225 16.51 25.83 -11.43
C ASP A 225 15.78 27.14 -11.76
N MET A 226 14.90 27.63 -10.87
CA MET A 226 14.19 28.89 -11.08
C MET A 226 15.11 30.11 -11.04
N LEU A 227 16.14 30.10 -10.20
CA LEU A 227 17.13 31.19 -10.13
C LEU A 227 17.91 31.33 -11.44
N ILE A 228 18.17 30.23 -12.14
CA ILE A 228 18.91 30.21 -13.42
C ILE A 228 17.97 30.56 -14.60
N ASN A 229 16.79 29.92 -14.65
CA ASN A 229 15.94 29.87 -15.82
C ASN A 229 14.80 30.90 -15.84
N THR A 230 14.59 31.67 -14.75
CA THR A 230 13.50 32.67 -14.67
C THR A 230 13.97 34.03 -14.19
N ASP A 231 13.14 35.05 -14.44
CA ASP A 231 13.33 36.42 -13.92
C ASP A 231 12.53 36.69 -12.64
N HIS A 232 11.90 35.66 -12.07
CA HIS A 232 11.14 35.79 -10.84
C HIS A 232 11.98 36.37 -9.71
N THR A 233 11.40 37.22 -8.88
CA THR A 233 12.11 37.73 -7.71
C THR A 233 12.48 36.59 -6.76
N ILE A 234 13.52 36.77 -5.94
CA ILE A 234 13.92 35.74 -4.98
C ILE A 234 12.80 35.50 -3.96
N ASP A 235 12.02 36.51 -3.67
CA ASP A 235 10.84 36.44 -2.82
C ASP A 235 9.77 35.52 -3.45
N THR A 236 9.43 35.77 -4.70
CA THR A 236 8.50 34.91 -5.46
C THR A 236 9.00 33.47 -5.49
N ILE A 237 10.28 33.25 -5.81
CA ILE A 237 10.86 31.90 -5.83
C ILE A 237 10.74 31.21 -4.47
N SER A 238 11.05 31.91 -3.37
CA SER A 238 10.96 31.32 -2.04
C SER A 238 9.54 30.85 -1.71
N HIS A 239 8.51 31.62 -2.10
CA HIS A 239 7.11 31.23 -1.92
C HIS A 239 6.69 30.08 -2.86
N GLU A 240 7.04 30.12 -4.12
CA GLU A 240 6.70 29.08 -5.11
C GLU A 240 7.30 27.72 -4.77
N VAL A 241 8.47 27.71 -4.12
CA VAL A 241 9.07 26.45 -3.67
C VAL A 241 8.60 26.04 -2.25
N GLY A 242 7.69 26.81 -1.62
CA GLY A 242 7.00 26.44 -0.39
C GLY A 242 7.62 26.97 0.90
N TYR A 243 8.39 28.07 0.86
CA TYR A 243 8.88 28.74 2.07
C TYR A 243 8.09 30.02 2.35
N GLN A 244 7.38 30.03 3.48
CA GLN A 244 6.66 31.22 3.94
C GLN A 244 7.58 32.30 4.52
N ASN A 245 8.76 31.92 5.00
CA ASN A 245 9.75 32.83 5.57
C ASN A 245 10.98 32.93 4.67
N LYS A 246 11.14 34.08 4.03
CA LYS A 246 12.26 34.41 3.17
C LYS A 246 13.61 34.31 3.86
N GLY A 247 13.70 34.78 5.10
CA GLY A 247 14.94 34.75 5.91
C GLY A 247 15.40 33.30 6.14
N TYR A 248 14.45 32.40 6.43
CA TYR A 248 14.72 30.98 6.56
C TYR A 248 15.19 30.35 5.23
N PHE A 249 14.53 30.70 4.12
CA PHE A 249 14.97 30.29 2.79
C PHE A 249 16.41 30.70 2.49
N TYR A 250 16.77 31.99 2.73
CA TYR A 250 18.13 32.49 2.53
C TYR A 250 19.14 31.71 3.35
N LYS A 251 18.83 31.44 4.63
CA LYS A 251 19.71 30.69 5.52
C LYS A 251 20.00 29.29 4.95
N ILE A 252 18.94 28.48 4.68
CA ILE A 252 19.13 27.10 4.22
C ILE A 252 19.76 27.01 2.83
N PHE A 253 19.47 27.98 1.94
CA PHE A 253 20.09 28.05 0.62
C PHE A 253 21.58 28.34 0.75
N THR A 254 21.94 29.33 1.57
CA THR A 254 23.36 29.69 1.81
C THR A 254 24.11 28.56 2.52
N ASP A 255 23.48 27.86 3.46
CA ASP A 255 24.08 26.71 4.14
C ASP A 255 24.43 25.60 3.14
N LYS A 256 23.59 25.37 2.13
CA LYS A 256 23.79 24.34 1.10
C LYS A 256 24.79 24.77 0.04
N TYR A 257 24.62 25.95 -0.57
CA TYR A 257 25.39 26.39 -1.73
C TYR A 257 26.58 27.30 -1.38
N LYS A 258 26.74 27.67 -0.11
CA LYS A 258 27.80 28.54 0.44
C LYS A 258 27.81 29.99 -0.12
N ILE A 259 26.79 30.37 -0.89
CA ILE A 259 26.54 31.72 -1.40
C ILE A 259 25.04 32.03 -1.33
N THR A 260 24.70 33.32 -1.30
CA THR A 260 23.29 33.74 -1.24
C THR A 260 22.55 33.45 -2.56
N PRO A 261 21.19 33.31 -2.55
CA PRO A 261 20.43 33.15 -3.79
C PRO A 261 20.70 34.23 -4.84
N ALA A 262 20.91 35.48 -4.43
CA ALA A 262 21.23 36.60 -5.33
C ALA A 262 22.60 36.43 -5.97
N GLN A 263 23.61 36.05 -5.20
CA GLN A 263 24.96 35.76 -5.70
C GLN A 263 24.96 34.54 -6.64
N PHE A 264 24.16 33.50 -6.27
CA PHE A 264 24.00 32.30 -7.07
C PHE A 264 23.41 32.64 -8.45
N ARG A 265 22.33 33.43 -8.50
CA ARG A 265 21.75 33.93 -9.75
C ARG A 265 22.77 34.67 -10.61
N LYS A 266 23.45 35.67 -9.99
CA LYS A 266 24.47 36.48 -10.73
C LYS A 266 25.60 35.65 -11.32
N LYS A 267 25.98 34.56 -10.66
CA LYS A 267 27.06 33.66 -11.10
C LYS A 267 26.64 32.71 -12.21
N ASN A 268 25.39 32.25 -12.23
CA ASN A 268 24.92 31.15 -13.07
C ASN A 268 23.91 31.57 -14.17
N LYS A 269 23.40 32.83 -14.12
CA LYS A 269 22.55 33.38 -15.16
C LYS A 269 23.42 34.09 -16.17
N SER A 270 23.46 33.55 -17.38
CA SER A 270 24.19 34.13 -18.54
C SER A 270 23.46 35.35 -19.08
#